data_fb30d6922f52e3fe23ccaa545481da2b
#
_entry.id   fb30d6922f52e3fe23ccaa545481da2b
#
_cell.length_a   1.000
_cell.length_b   1.000
_cell.length_c   1.000
_cell.angle_alpha   90.00
_cell.angle_beta   90.00
_cell.angle_gamma   90.00
#
_symmetry.space_group_name_H-M   'P 1'
#
loop_
_entity.id
_entity.type
_entity.pdbx_description
1 polymer ?
#
loop_
_entity_poly.entity_id
_entity_poly.type
_entity_poly.pdbx_seq_one_letter_code
_entity_poly.pdbx_strand_id
1 'polypeptide(L)'
;WHKRKLEEQVKSISRDKLSADLSHTDEIWYRNKIFLNQKEIHKKRGGFIFENCLPLCCISPSSVLIRKKVFDDIGLFDESLDVCEDYDFWLRFCCKYPVNFVDQKLTIKNGGHNDQLSKKYWGMDRFRVQALENLLRSSVLDEWQRQLTKSMLLKKIKILIQGAKKRSNTSTYNKYLEKQKYWEAE
;
A
#
# COMPACT_ATOMS: atom_id res chain seq x y z
N TRP A 1 0.01 20.70 0.98
CA TRP A 1 0.80 20.47 2.18
C TRP A 1 0.70 21.63 3.16
N HIS A 2 0.73 21.32 4.45
CA HIS A 2 0.93 22.35 5.47
C HIS A 2 2.37 22.91 5.36
N LYS A 3 2.56 24.21 5.59
CA LYS A 3 3.87 24.89 5.43
C LYS A 3 5.00 24.28 6.27
N ARG A 4 4.69 23.68 7.42
CA ARG A 4 5.68 23.03 8.30
C ARG A 4 5.92 21.54 8.03
N LYS A 5 5.29 20.94 7.01
CA LYS A 5 5.34 19.48 6.80
C LYS A 5 6.77 18.96 6.74
N LEU A 6 7.61 19.52 5.88
CA LEU A 6 8.99 19.06 5.71
C LEU A 6 9.83 19.29 6.97
N GLU A 7 9.67 20.44 7.63
CA GLU A 7 10.37 20.75 8.88
C GLU A 7 10.05 19.71 9.96
N GLU A 8 8.78 19.42 10.20
CA GLU A 8 8.35 18.46 11.20
C GLU A 8 8.82 17.03 10.89
N GLN A 9 8.79 16.62 9.61
CA GLN A 9 9.30 15.31 9.20
C GLN A 9 10.81 15.19 9.37
N VAL A 10 11.59 16.21 9.00
CA VAL A 10 13.05 16.21 9.18
C VAL A 10 13.40 16.15 10.68
N LYS A 11 12.73 16.95 11.51
CA LYS A 11 12.92 16.91 12.97
C LYS A 11 12.57 15.53 13.55
N SER A 12 11.47 14.93 13.08
CA SER A 12 11.02 13.64 13.56
C SER A 12 11.98 12.51 13.18
N ILE A 13 12.41 12.44 11.93
CA ILE A 13 13.40 11.44 11.47
C ILE A 13 14.73 11.59 12.24
N SER A 14 15.20 12.82 12.49
CA SER A 14 16.46 13.07 13.19
C SER A 14 16.44 12.63 14.66
N ARG A 15 15.26 12.45 15.24
CA ARG A 15 15.05 12.02 16.62
C ARG A 15 14.50 10.58 16.72
N ASP A 16 14.30 9.94 15.58
CA ASP A 16 13.69 8.63 15.52
C ASP A 16 14.63 7.55 16.11
N LYS A 17 14.15 6.85 17.11
CA LYS A 17 14.92 5.79 17.80
C LYS A 17 15.16 4.56 16.94
N LEU A 18 14.31 4.34 15.93
CA LEU A 18 14.40 3.21 14.99
C LEU A 18 15.24 3.55 13.77
N SER A 19 15.79 4.78 13.69
CA SER A 19 16.59 5.25 12.55
C SER A 19 15.89 5.07 11.20
N ALA A 20 14.59 5.34 11.15
CA ALA A 20 13.78 5.18 9.95
C ALA A 20 14.27 6.08 8.80
N ASP A 21 14.28 5.56 7.60
CA ASP A 21 14.65 6.28 6.37
C ASP A 21 13.43 6.83 5.60
N LEU A 22 12.24 6.56 6.10
CA LEU A 22 10.97 7.07 5.59
C LEU A 22 10.14 7.67 6.72
N SER A 23 9.61 8.87 6.49
CA SER A 23 8.60 9.49 7.35
C SER A 23 7.34 9.80 6.57
N HIS A 24 6.19 9.59 7.18
CA HIS A 24 4.91 10.08 6.67
C HIS A 24 4.11 10.79 7.75
N THR A 25 3.12 11.57 7.31
CA THR A 25 2.28 12.37 8.20
C THR A 25 0.84 11.86 8.21
N ASP A 26 0.06 12.28 9.21
CA ASP A 26 -1.38 12.15 9.15
C ASP A 26 -1.99 13.11 8.12
N GLU A 27 -3.25 12.89 7.77
CA GLU A 27 -3.92 13.49 6.61
C GLU A 27 -5.30 14.04 6.97
N ILE A 28 -5.71 15.09 6.26
CA ILE A 28 -7.09 15.55 6.19
C ILE A 28 -7.65 15.18 4.83
N TRP A 29 -8.83 14.57 4.79
CA TRP A 29 -9.46 14.15 3.55
C TRP A 29 -10.68 14.98 3.22
N TYR A 30 -10.75 15.44 1.98
CA TYR A 30 -11.94 16.06 1.39
C TYR A 30 -12.37 15.28 0.15
N ARG A 31 -13.67 15.19 -0.08
CA ARG A 31 -14.26 14.73 -1.34
C ARG A 31 -15.29 15.76 -1.79
N ASN A 32 -15.10 16.31 -2.99
CA ASN A 32 -15.94 17.38 -3.51
C ASN A 32 -16.09 18.54 -2.50
N LYS A 33 -14.98 18.94 -1.89
CA LYS A 33 -14.90 19.98 -0.83
C LYS A 33 -15.59 19.63 0.50
N ILE A 34 -16.15 18.44 0.65
CA ILE A 34 -16.76 17.97 1.90
C ILE A 34 -15.70 17.19 2.69
N PHE A 35 -15.54 17.53 3.98
CA PHE A 35 -14.65 16.82 4.89
C PHE A 35 -15.10 15.36 5.06
N LEU A 36 -14.13 14.43 5.02
CA LEU A 36 -14.36 13.01 5.24
C LEU A 36 -13.63 12.54 6.50
N ASN A 37 -14.36 11.94 7.41
CA ASN A 37 -13.78 11.17 8.49
C ASN A 37 -13.13 9.91 7.93
N GLN A 38 -11.87 9.69 8.28
CA GLN A 38 -11.17 8.47 7.93
C GLN A 38 -11.73 7.31 8.75
N LYS A 39 -11.92 6.16 8.10
CA LYS A 39 -12.26 4.92 8.79
C LYS A 39 -11.01 4.39 9.52
N GLU A 40 -11.20 3.61 10.59
CA GLU A 40 -10.09 3.02 11.36
C GLU A 40 -9.09 2.24 10.48
N ILE A 41 -9.58 1.60 9.41
CA ILE A 41 -8.73 0.88 8.44
C ILE A 41 -7.69 1.78 7.73
N HIS A 42 -7.89 3.11 7.74
CA HIS A 42 -6.97 4.09 7.14
C HIS A 42 -6.08 4.78 8.16
N LYS A 43 -6.19 4.42 9.45
CA LYS A 43 -5.39 5.00 10.52
C LYS A 43 -3.89 4.83 10.23
N LYS A 44 -3.17 5.94 10.28
CA LYS A 44 -1.73 5.96 10.05
C LYS A 44 -0.98 5.44 11.28
N ARG A 45 0.17 4.81 11.04
CA ARG A 45 0.99 4.20 12.09
C ARG A 45 2.46 4.36 11.75
N GLY A 46 3.33 4.25 12.77
CA GLY A 46 4.78 4.17 12.63
C GLY A 46 5.34 2.85 13.17
N GLY A 47 6.64 2.67 13.06
CA GLY A 47 7.34 1.45 13.43
C GLY A 47 7.33 0.38 12.34
N PHE A 48 7.35 -0.88 12.71
CA PHE A 48 7.27 -2.01 11.79
C PHE A 48 5.80 -2.28 11.42
N ILE A 49 5.35 -1.74 10.30
CA ILE A 49 3.93 -1.74 9.88
C ILE A 49 3.63 -2.64 8.68
N PHE A 50 4.48 -3.60 8.37
CA PHE A 50 4.30 -4.49 7.22
C PHE A 50 2.91 -5.11 7.16
N GLU A 51 2.45 -5.70 8.27
CA GLU A 51 1.13 -6.30 8.37
C GLU A 51 0.00 -5.31 8.06
N ASN A 52 0.14 -4.06 8.50
CA ASN A 52 -0.84 -3.00 8.23
C ASN A 52 -0.89 -2.58 6.75
N CYS A 53 0.22 -2.78 6.01
CA CYS A 53 0.28 -2.48 4.58
C CYS A 53 -0.39 -3.54 3.70
N LEU A 54 -0.50 -4.79 4.17
CA LEU A 54 -1.03 -5.90 3.37
C LEU A 54 -2.49 -5.71 2.89
N PRO A 55 -3.43 -5.25 3.72
CA PRO A 55 -4.83 -5.12 3.29
C PRO A 55 -5.05 -4.03 2.25
N LEU A 56 -4.32 -2.91 2.36
CA LEU A 56 -4.48 -1.72 1.52
C LEU A 56 -3.25 -0.81 1.61
N CYS A 57 -3.14 0.16 0.69
CA CYS A 57 -2.11 1.18 0.74
C CYS A 57 -2.35 2.10 1.96
N CYS A 58 -1.57 1.91 3.04
CA CYS A 58 -1.70 2.69 4.27
C CYS A 58 -0.81 3.93 4.31
N ILE A 59 0.19 4.03 3.43
CA ILE A 59 1.06 5.19 3.28
C ILE A 59 0.68 5.92 1.99
N SER A 60 0.36 7.20 2.07
CA SER A 60 0.07 8.00 0.87
C SER A 60 1.36 8.64 0.36
N PRO A 61 1.73 8.50 -0.92
CA PRO A 61 2.96 9.09 -1.49
C PRO A 61 3.10 10.58 -1.21
N SER A 62 1.98 11.33 -1.28
CA SER A 62 1.97 12.78 -1.01
C SER A 62 2.30 13.14 0.45
N SER A 63 2.21 12.19 1.39
CA SER A 63 2.55 12.43 2.80
C SER A 63 3.99 12.11 3.15
N VAL A 64 4.75 11.49 2.23
CA VAL A 64 6.06 10.90 2.49
C VAL A 64 7.20 11.91 2.38
N LEU A 65 8.22 11.72 3.20
CA LEU A 65 9.60 12.14 3.04
C LEU A 65 10.47 10.89 3.17
N ILE A 66 11.29 10.61 2.17
CA ILE A 66 12.10 9.39 2.08
C ILE A 66 13.55 9.74 1.72
N ARG A 67 14.52 9.04 2.30
CA ARG A 67 15.92 9.19 1.96
C ARG A 67 16.22 8.54 0.60
N LYS A 68 17.01 9.22 -0.23
CA LYS A 68 17.36 8.74 -1.58
C LYS A 68 17.95 7.33 -1.58
N LYS A 69 18.80 6.99 -0.62
CA LYS A 69 19.43 5.66 -0.50
C LYS A 69 18.44 4.49 -0.45
N VAL A 70 17.18 4.74 -0.07
CA VAL A 70 16.13 3.71 -0.06
C VAL A 70 15.87 3.18 -1.46
N PHE A 71 15.89 4.06 -2.48
CA PHE A 71 15.72 3.64 -3.87
C PHE A 71 16.90 2.81 -4.40
N ASP A 72 18.09 3.00 -3.84
CA ASP A 72 19.27 2.20 -4.19
C ASP A 72 19.16 0.77 -3.61
N ASP A 73 18.51 0.61 -2.45
CA ASP A 73 18.35 -0.67 -1.78
C ASP A 73 17.09 -1.46 -2.21
N ILE A 74 15.96 -0.79 -2.37
CA ILE A 74 14.65 -1.44 -2.63
C ILE A 74 14.28 -1.39 -4.11
N GLY A 75 14.93 -0.52 -4.89
CA GLY A 75 14.58 -0.21 -6.27
C GLY A 75 13.49 0.86 -6.36
N LEU A 76 13.10 1.16 -7.59
CA LEU A 76 12.11 2.17 -7.93
C LEU A 76 10.67 1.61 -7.86
N PHE A 77 9.70 2.45 -8.19
CA PHE A 77 8.33 2.01 -8.42
C PHE A 77 8.26 1.06 -9.63
N ASP A 78 7.42 0.03 -9.53
CA ASP A 78 7.20 -0.93 -10.62
C ASP A 78 6.32 -0.29 -11.71
N GLU A 79 6.95 0.08 -12.83
CA GLU A 79 6.27 0.70 -13.98
C GLU A 79 5.32 -0.24 -14.74
N SER A 80 5.36 -1.55 -14.45
CA SER A 80 4.39 -2.52 -15.00
C SER A 80 3.02 -2.46 -14.29
N LEU A 81 2.93 -1.73 -13.17
CA LEU A 81 1.72 -1.51 -12.42
C LEU A 81 1.11 -0.16 -12.79
N ASP A 82 0.07 -0.14 -13.62
CA ASP A 82 -0.69 1.08 -13.95
C ASP A 82 -1.24 1.83 -12.73
N VAL A 83 -1.50 1.09 -11.65
CA VAL A 83 -1.96 1.57 -10.34
C VAL A 83 -1.50 0.62 -9.24
N CYS A 84 -1.48 1.08 -7.98
CA CYS A 84 -0.95 0.35 -6.84
C CYS A 84 0.58 0.16 -6.87
N GLU A 85 1.29 0.93 -7.68
CA GLU A 85 2.75 1.04 -7.67
C GLU A 85 3.27 1.47 -6.30
N ASP A 86 2.51 2.34 -5.63
CA ASP A 86 2.77 2.79 -4.26
C ASP A 86 2.57 1.65 -3.24
N TYR A 87 1.51 0.87 -3.39
CA TYR A 87 1.27 -0.30 -2.56
C TYR A 87 2.40 -1.34 -2.66
N ASP A 88 2.86 -1.65 -3.87
CA ASP A 88 3.99 -2.53 -4.11
C ASP A 88 5.26 -2.01 -3.43
N PHE A 89 5.57 -0.73 -3.64
CA PHE A 89 6.76 -0.11 -3.07
C PHE A 89 6.74 -0.13 -1.53
N TRP A 90 5.58 0.19 -0.90
CA TRP A 90 5.48 0.16 0.56
C TRP A 90 5.60 -1.25 1.13
N LEU A 91 5.13 -2.27 0.44
CA LEU A 91 5.32 -3.65 0.87
C LEU A 91 6.79 -4.04 0.85
N ARG A 92 7.53 -3.73 -0.23
CA ARG A 92 8.98 -3.98 -0.33
C ARG A 92 9.78 -3.17 0.70
N PHE A 93 9.33 -1.96 1.04
CA PHE A 93 9.95 -1.15 2.08
C PHE A 93 9.67 -1.71 3.48
N CYS A 94 8.41 -1.87 3.82
CA CYS A 94 7.98 -2.19 5.18
C CYS A 94 8.33 -3.62 5.62
N CYS A 95 8.62 -4.55 4.69
CA CYS A 95 9.13 -5.87 5.08
C CYS A 95 10.55 -5.82 5.66
N LYS A 96 11.33 -4.76 5.36
CA LYS A 96 12.71 -4.59 5.83
C LYS A 96 12.84 -3.50 6.89
N TYR A 97 12.11 -2.38 6.75
CA TYR A 97 12.41 -1.14 7.46
C TYR A 97 11.23 -0.59 8.24
N PRO A 98 11.49 0.04 9.39
CA PRO A 98 10.49 0.78 10.12
C PRO A 98 10.14 2.10 9.42
N VAL A 99 8.97 2.61 9.73
CA VAL A 99 8.45 3.89 9.23
C VAL A 99 8.33 4.88 10.38
N ASN A 100 8.84 6.09 10.21
CA ASN A 100 8.60 7.19 11.13
C ASN A 100 7.22 7.82 10.84
N PHE A 101 6.39 7.98 11.85
CA PHE A 101 5.08 8.61 11.75
C PHE A 101 5.03 9.93 12.52
N VAL A 102 4.72 11.00 11.82
CA VAL A 102 4.43 12.31 12.41
C VAL A 102 2.92 12.41 12.64
N ASP A 103 2.48 12.27 13.89
CA ASP A 103 1.07 12.34 14.30
C ASP A 103 0.55 13.78 14.26
N GLN A 104 0.62 14.38 13.08
CA GLN A 104 0.08 15.70 12.76
C GLN A 104 -0.50 15.67 11.35
N LYS A 105 -1.67 16.28 11.18
CA LYS A 105 -2.38 16.36 9.88
C LYS A 105 -1.74 17.41 8.97
N LEU A 106 -0.60 17.06 8.37
CA LEU A 106 0.20 17.97 7.55
C LEU A 106 -0.01 17.79 6.03
N THR A 107 -0.80 16.81 5.64
CA THR A 107 -1.16 16.54 4.25
C THR A 107 -2.67 16.65 4.05
N ILE A 108 -3.09 17.42 3.05
CA ILE A 108 -4.51 17.53 2.66
C ILE A 108 -4.71 16.75 1.37
N LYS A 109 -5.64 15.82 1.38
CA LYS A 109 -6.05 15.03 0.20
C LYS A 109 -7.40 15.50 -0.28
N ASN A 110 -7.44 15.99 -1.50
CA ASN A 110 -8.67 16.35 -2.19
C ASN A 110 -9.03 15.21 -3.17
N GLY A 111 -10.19 14.60 -2.98
CA GLY A 111 -10.69 13.55 -3.83
C GLY A 111 -12.03 13.95 -4.48
N GLY A 112 -12.56 13.05 -5.32
CA GLY A 112 -13.82 13.27 -6.05
C GLY A 112 -13.62 13.76 -7.48
N HIS A 113 -12.38 14.00 -7.92
CA HIS A 113 -12.07 14.40 -9.30
C HIS A 113 -12.40 13.28 -10.29
N ASN A 114 -12.72 13.67 -11.54
CA ASN A 114 -13.07 12.69 -12.58
C ASN A 114 -11.87 11.87 -13.07
N ASP A 115 -10.68 12.43 -12.97
CA ASP A 115 -9.40 11.85 -13.36
C ASP A 115 -8.75 10.94 -12.31
N GLN A 116 -9.45 10.67 -11.18
CA GLN A 116 -8.92 9.75 -10.17
C GLN A 116 -8.66 8.36 -10.74
N LEU A 117 -7.43 7.86 -10.59
CA LEU A 117 -7.00 6.52 -11.04
C LEU A 117 -7.91 5.41 -10.52
N SER A 118 -8.40 5.51 -9.28
CA SER A 118 -9.34 4.56 -8.68
C SER A 118 -10.71 4.50 -9.37
N LYS A 119 -11.06 5.50 -10.20
CA LYS A 119 -12.25 5.48 -11.05
C LYS A 119 -11.96 4.93 -12.45
N LYS A 120 -10.73 5.16 -12.96
CA LYS A 120 -10.31 4.71 -14.28
C LYS A 120 -10.16 3.18 -14.35
N TYR A 121 -9.68 2.57 -13.29
CA TYR A 121 -9.40 1.14 -13.25
C TYR A 121 -10.41 0.40 -12.37
N TRP A 122 -11.08 -0.60 -12.94
CA TRP A 122 -11.94 -1.48 -12.15
C TRP A 122 -11.11 -2.48 -11.34
N GLY A 123 -11.58 -2.82 -10.14
CA GLY A 123 -11.02 -3.92 -9.36
C GLY A 123 -9.56 -3.72 -8.95
N MET A 124 -9.25 -2.71 -8.14
CA MET A 124 -7.91 -2.40 -7.63
C MET A 124 -7.19 -3.63 -7.03
N ASP A 125 -7.93 -4.61 -6.50
CA ASP A 125 -7.34 -5.84 -5.97
C ASP A 125 -6.65 -6.71 -7.03
N ARG A 126 -6.89 -6.50 -8.33
CA ARG A 126 -6.13 -7.17 -9.41
C ARG A 126 -4.65 -6.79 -9.36
N PHE A 127 -4.37 -5.52 -9.17
CA PHE A 127 -3.02 -4.97 -9.09
C PHE A 127 -2.37 -5.32 -7.75
N ARG A 128 -3.15 -5.30 -6.66
CA ARG A 128 -2.65 -5.76 -5.35
C ARG A 128 -2.29 -7.25 -5.36
N VAL A 129 -3.06 -8.09 -6.05
CA VAL A 129 -2.71 -9.50 -6.27
C VAL A 129 -1.38 -9.61 -6.99
N GLN A 130 -1.16 -8.83 -8.06
CA GLN A 130 0.12 -8.82 -8.78
C GLN A 130 1.28 -8.41 -7.87
N ALA A 131 1.14 -7.33 -7.10
CA ALA A 131 2.16 -6.87 -6.16
C ALA A 131 2.48 -7.92 -5.08
N LEU A 132 1.45 -8.59 -4.53
CA LEU A 132 1.65 -9.65 -3.54
C LEU A 132 2.31 -10.90 -4.14
N GLU A 133 1.96 -11.27 -5.38
CA GLU A 133 2.63 -12.36 -6.10
C GLU A 133 4.10 -12.04 -6.36
N ASN A 134 4.43 -10.82 -6.79
CA ASN A 134 5.80 -10.37 -6.99
C ASN A 134 6.59 -10.43 -5.67
N LEU A 135 6.00 -9.97 -4.59
CA LEU A 135 6.62 -9.99 -3.27
C LEU A 135 6.88 -11.44 -2.78
N LEU A 136 5.93 -12.37 -2.97
CA LEU A 136 6.10 -13.79 -2.60
C LEU A 136 7.16 -14.51 -3.44
N ARG A 137 7.37 -14.11 -4.69
CA ARG A 137 8.41 -14.65 -5.56
C ARG A 137 9.79 -14.07 -5.24
N SER A 138 9.85 -12.96 -4.53
CA SER A 138 11.11 -12.38 -4.07
C SER A 138 11.64 -13.16 -2.85
N SER A 139 12.94 -13.03 -2.59
CA SER A 139 13.60 -13.66 -1.44
C SER A 139 13.70 -12.74 -0.21
N VAL A 140 12.92 -11.64 -0.18
CA VAL A 140 13.09 -10.61 0.86
C VAL A 140 12.27 -10.87 2.13
N LEU A 141 11.25 -11.74 2.05
CA LEU A 141 10.35 -12.02 3.15
C LEU A 141 10.92 -13.10 4.08
N ASP A 142 10.80 -12.89 5.38
CA ASP A 142 10.93 -13.98 6.35
C ASP A 142 9.69 -14.90 6.32
N GLU A 143 9.74 -16.01 7.05
CA GLU A 143 8.69 -17.02 7.03
C GLU A 143 7.35 -16.48 7.53
N TRP A 144 7.34 -15.68 8.59
CA TRP A 144 6.13 -15.06 9.13
C TRP A 144 5.50 -14.08 8.13
N GLN A 145 6.34 -13.22 7.53
CA GLN A 145 5.90 -12.26 6.50
C GLN A 145 5.35 -12.98 5.27
N ARG A 146 5.98 -14.09 4.87
CA ARG A 146 5.56 -14.92 3.75
C ARG A 146 4.16 -15.52 3.99
N GLN A 147 3.93 -16.07 5.17
CA GLN A 147 2.62 -16.63 5.54
C GLN A 147 1.51 -15.55 5.56
N LEU A 148 1.79 -14.38 6.13
CA LEU A 148 0.84 -13.26 6.12
C LEU A 148 0.54 -12.77 4.70
N THR A 149 1.57 -12.65 3.86
CA THR A 149 1.43 -12.21 2.47
C THR A 149 0.60 -13.21 1.66
N LYS A 150 0.88 -14.50 1.79
CA LYS A 150 0.10 -15.57 1.14
C LYS A 150 -1.37 -15.58 1.60
N SER A 151 -1.61 -15.45 2.90
CA SER A 151 -2.96 -15.35 3.45
C SER A 151 -3.73 -14.17 2.86
N MET A 152 -3.09 -12.99 2.78
CA MET A 152 -3.70 -11.80 2.18
C MET A 152 -3.93 -11.95 0.67
N LEU A 153 -2.99 -12.54 -0.06
CA LEU A 153 -3.11 -12.85 -1.48
C LEU A 153 -4.35 -13.72 -1.75
N LEU A 154 -4.48 -14.84 -1.03
CA LEU A 154 -5.63 -15.75 -1.17
C LEU A 154 -6.96 -15.05 -0.83
N LYS A 155 -6.97 -14.19 0.19
CA LYS A 155 -8.15 -13.38 0.52
C LYS A 155 -8.56 -12.47 -0.63
N LYS A 156 -7.61 -11.78 -1.27
CA LYS A 156 -7.89 -10.89 -2.41
C LYS A 156 -8.31 -11.67 -3.66
N ILE A 157 -7.70 -12.80 -3.93
CA ILE A 157 -8.10 -13.71 -5.03
C ILE A 157 -9.55 -14.15 -4.83
N LYS A 158 -9.95 -14.58 -3.62
CA LYS A 158 -11.34 -14.95 -3.31
C LYS A 158 -12.34 -13.82 -3.58
N ILE A 159 -11.99 -12.57 -3.24
CA ILE A 159 -12.83 -11.40 -3.54
C ILE A 159 -13.01 -11.22 -5.06
N LEU A 160 -11.94 -11.39 -5.85
CA LEU A 160 -11.98 -11.27 -7.31
C LEU A 160 -12.80 -12.40 -7.95
N ILE A 161 -12.68 -13.63 -7.46
CA ILE A 161 -13.51 -14.79 -7.89
C ILE A 161 -15.00 -14.51 -7.63
N GLN A 162 -15.35 -14.08 -6.41
CA GLN A 162 -16.73 -13.75 -6.05
C GLN A 162 -17.28 -12.61 -6.92
N GLY A 163 -16.46 -11.56 -7.14
CA GLY A 163 -16.84 -10.46 -8.01
C GLY A 163 -17.03 -10.87 -9.47
N ALA A 164 -16.19 -11.76 -10.00
CA ALA A 164 -16.31 -12.31 -11.34
C ALA A 164 -17.59 -13.16 -11.48
N LYS A 165 -17.87 -14.03 -10.50
CA LYS A 165 -19.09 -14.84 -10.46
C LYS A 165 -20.35 -13.98 -10.48
N LYS A 166 -20.42 -12.93 -9.65
CA LYS A 166 -21.57 -12.00 -9.60
C LYS A 166 -21.83 -11.27 -10.94
N ARG A 167 -20.78 -11.07 -11.75
CA ARG A 167 -20.88 -10.40 -13.05
C ARG A 167 -20.88 -11.35 -14.24
N SER A 168 -20.99 -12.65 -14.00
CA SER A 168 -20.94 -13.70 -15.03
C SER A 168 -19.70 -13.60 -15.94
N ASN A 169 -18.58 -13.12 -15.40
CA ASN A 169 -17.32 -13.00 -16.13
C ASN A 169 -16.50 -14.28 -15.98
N THR A 170 -16.75 -15.25 -16.85
CA THR A 170 -16.15 -16.58 -16.81
C THR A 170 -14.63 -16.54 -17.02
N SER A 171 -14.11 -15.68 -17.89
CA SER A 171 -12.66 -15.55 -18.14
C SER A 171 -11.92 -15.10 -16.86
N THR A 172 -12.39 -14.03 -16.23
CA THR A 172 -11.84 -13.55 -14.97
C THR A 172 -11.96 -14.58 -13.85
N TYR A 173 -13.12 -15.26 -13.77
CA TYR A 173 -13.36 -16.31 -12.80
C TYR A 173 -12.32 -17.44 -12.92
N ASN A 174 -12.15 -18.01 -14.13
CA ASN A 174 -11.21 -19.10 -14.36
C ASN A 174 -9.75 -18.67 -14.05
N LYS A 175 -9.34 -17.49 -14.52
CA LYS A 175 -8.01 -16.92 -14.25
C LYS A 175 -7.68 -16.91 -12.76
N TYR A 176 -8.58 -16.40 -11.91
CA TYR A 176 -8.31 -16.29 -10.47
C TYR A 176 -8.53 -17.63 -9.72
N LEU A 177 -9.34 -18.53 -10.25
CA LEU A 177 -9.47 -19.89 -9.72
C LEU A 177 -8.16 -20.68 -9.90
N GLU A 178 -7.51 -20.57 -11.06
CA GLU A 178 -6.18 -21.16 -11.30
C GLU A 178 -5.12 -20.61 -10.36
N LYS A 179 -5.08 -19.25 -10.18
CA LYS A 179 -4.19 -18.63 -9.22
C LYS A 179 -4.43 -19.10 -7.79
N GLN A 180 -5.69 -19.26 -7.39
CA GLN A 180 -6.02 -19.79 -6.07
C GLN A 180 -5.45 -21.18 -5.87
N LYS A 181 -5.71 -22.11 -6.82
CA LYS A 181 -5.19 -23.50 -6.75
C LYS A 181 -3.66 -23.52 -6.65
N TYR A 182 -2.98 -22.72 -7.46
CA TYR A 182 -1.53 -22.62 -7.44
C TYR A 182 -1.01 -22.21 -6.05
N TRP A 183 -1.53 -21.11 -5.51
CA TRP A 183 -1.06 -20.57 -4.23
C TRP A 183 -1.55 -21.35 -2.99
N GLU A 184 -2.56 -22.20 -3.11
CA GLU A 184 -2.96 -23.12 -2.05
C GLU A 184 -2.05 -24.35 -1.99
N ALA A 185 -1.40 -24.71 -3.10
CA ALA A 185 -0.46 -25.85 -3.19
C ALA A 185 0.97 -25.49 -2.78
N GLU A 186 1.42 -24.25 -3.03
CA GLU A 186 2.71 -23.70 -2.59
C GLU A 186 2.79 -23.56 -1.06
#